data_d60e9f784e1010972ce2ffb8433cecc8
#
_entry.id   d60e9f784e1010972ce2ffb8433cecc8
#
_cell.length_a   1.000
_cell.length_b   1.000
_cell.length_c   1.000
_cell.angle_alpha   90.00
_cell.angle_beta   90.00
_cell.angle_gamma   90.00
#
_symmetry.space_group_name_H-M   'P 1'
#
loop_
_entity.id
_entity.type
_entity.pdbx_description
1 polymer ?
#
loop_
_entity_poly.entity_id
_entity_poly.type
_entity_poly.pdbx_seq_one_letter_code
_entity_poly.pdbx_strand_id
1 'polypeptide(L)'
;MKASVLTRTLAAAAFGALALHATFSVAQSAPAAAKRTLNVAIVPNYPPFEYKDPATDKLAGFDVDLGEALAAKMGAKLNWVETSFDQMMSAVATQRVDMILSGMTDLPTRRDAVTFVDYIETGPQFYVLKARAGEFAQMSALCGKRVGSSRRTSFPDNTTAWSAENCVKAGKPPIVVVGTDGSSDARMQLRQNRIDAAVQGGETLPYQNSLEQNAYAPVGKPFLSQYTGIGVAKSNTALSSALTAALDQLIADGSYRKLLAKWGLQEHAVAKAMINGTH
;
A
#
# COMPACT_ATOMS: atom_id res chain seq x y z
N MET A 1 -53.39 -21.84 94.68
CA MET A 1 -52.31 -21.64 95.65
C MET A 1 -51.03 -21.21 94.93
N LYS A 2 -50.69 -19.97 95.05
CA LYS A 2 -49.47 -19.29 95.46
C LYS A 2 -48.16 -19.94 95.01
N ALA A 3 -47.40 -19.23 94.20
CA ALA A 3 -46.16 -18.61 94.65
C ALA A 3 -45.50 -17.88 93.52
N SER A 4 -45.16 -16.66 93.87
CA SER A 4 -44.40 -15.67 93.13
C SER A 4 -42.92 -15.96 93.27
N VAL A 5 -42.10 -15.75 92.17
CA VAL A 5 -40.68 -15.53 92.30
C VAL A 5 -40.21 -14.44 91.32
N LEU A 6 -39.48 -13.51 91.93
CA LEU A 6 -38.85 -12.34 91.36
C LEU A 6 -37.81 -12.59 90.29
N THR A 7 -37.84 -11.84 89.25
CA THR A 7 -36.79 -11.82 88.22
C THR A 7 -35.83 -10.65 88.42
N ARG A 8 -34.55 -10.89 88.54
CA ARG A 8 -33.47 -9.89 88.58
C ARG A 8 -32.91 -9.68 87.13
N THR A 9 -32.98 -8.49 86.72
CA THR A 9 -32.38 -7.99 85.50
C THR A 9 -30.87 -7.82 85.65
N LEU A 10 -30.09 -8.42 84.69
CA LEU A 10 -28.69 -8.12 84.45
C LEU A 10 -28.59 -7.51 83.08
N ALA A 11 -28.12 -6.27 83.04
CA ALA A 11 -27.74 -5.57 81.78
C ALA A 11 -26.33 -6.01 81.38
N ALA A 12 -26.19 -6.60 80.19
CA ALA A 12 -24.89 -6.85 79.56
C ALA A 12 -24.71 -5.83 78.46
N ALA A 13 -23.69 -4.96 78.63
CA ALA A 13 -23.23 -4.03 77.60
C ALA A 13 -22.39 -4.79 76.56
N ALA A 14 -22.91 -4.89 75.34
CA ALA A 14 -22.18 -5.41 74.21
C ALA A 14 -21.37 -4.29 73.54
N PHE A 15 -20.04 -4.34 73.63
CA PHE A 15 -19.11 -3.52 72.83
C PHE A 15 -19.06 -4.08 71.44
N GLY A 16 -19.64 -3.38 70.46
CA GLY A 16 -19.54 -3.68 69.04
C GLY A 16 -18.20 -3.16 68.49
N ALA A 17 -17.27 -4.09 68.18
CA ALA A 17 -16.07 -3.80 67.44
C ALA A 17 -16.41 -3.71 65.95
N LEU A 18 -16.44 -2.49 65.37
CA LEU A 18 -16.52 -2.26 63.94
C LEU A 18 -15.16 -2.63 63.31
N ALA A 19 -15.04 -3.80 62.75
CA ALA A 19 -13.90 -4.18 61.91
C ALA A 19 -14.04 -3.49 60.53
N LEU A 20 -13.29 -2.41 60.27
CA LEU A 20 -13.13 -1.82 58.95
C LEU A 20 -12.34 -2.80 58.06
N HIS A 21 -13.02 -3.55 57.21
CA HIS A 21 -12.37 -4.31 56.15
C HIS A 21 -12.02 -3.37 55.01
N ALA A 22 -10.80 -2.87 55.00
CA ALA A 22 -10.22 -2.19 53.83
C ALA A 22 -10.01 -3.25 52.75
N THR A 23 -10.93 -3.32 51.78
CA THR A 23 -10.74 -4.11 50.54
C THR A 23 -9.70 -3.39 49.68
N PHE A 24 -8.47 -3.87 49.73
CA PHE A 24 -7.46 -3.53 48.71
C PHE A 24 -7.92 -4.11 47.38
N SER A 25 -8.55 -3.31 46.53
CA SER A 25 -8.74 -3.62 45.12
C SER A 25 -7.35 -3.60 44.46
N VAL A 26 -6.74 -4.76 44.33
CA VAL A 26 -5.60 -4.92 43.43
C VAL A 26 -6.14 -4.70 42.03
N ALA A 27 -5.89 -3.52 41.46
CA ALA A 27 -6.13 -3.27 40.07
C ALA A 27 -5.23 -4.22 39.27
N GLN A 28 -5.77 -5.33 38.85
CA GLN A 28 -5.11 -6.30 37.97
C GLN A 28 -4.96 -5.57 36.62
N SER A 29 -3.75 -5.03 36.36
CA SER A 29 -3.40 -4.50 35.05
C SER A 29 -3.63 -5.63 34.06
N ALA A 30 -4.62 -5.48 33.18
CA ALA A 30 -4.86 -6.39 32.08
C ALA A 30 -3.52 -6.53 31.34
N PRO A 31 -3.07 -7.76 30.99
CA PRO A 31 -1.86 -7.93 30.20
C PRO A 31 -2.03 -7.11 28.93
N ALA A 32 -1.05 -6.23 28.63
CA ALA A 32 -1.04 -5.47 27.40
C ALA A 32 -1.26 -6.45 26.25
N ALA A 33 -2.38 -6.30 25.54
CA ALA A 33 -2.72 -7.18 24.43
C ALA A 33 -1.50 -7.27 23.50
N ALA A 34 -0.98 -8.48 23.28
CA ALA A 34 0.18 -8.69 22.44
C ALA A 34 -0.11 -8.02 21.08
N LYS A 35 0.73 -7.08 20.64
CA LYS A 35 0.54 -6.39 19.37
C LYS A 35 0.41 -7.43 18.26
N ARG A 36 -0.73 -7.42 17.55
CA ARG A 36 -0.95 -8.31 16.41
C ARG A 36 0.14 -8.08 15.37
N THR A 37 0.78 -9.13 14.91
CA THR A 37 1.72 -9.07 13.77
C THR A 37 0.96 -9.36 12.49
N LEU A 38 1.10 -8.50 11.48
CA LEU A 38 0.52 -8.65 10.15
C LEU A 38 1.61 -9.06 9.17
N ASN A 39 1.40 -10.13 8.41
CA ASN A 39 2.25 -10.53 7.32
C ASN A 39 1.90 -9.74 6.07
N VAL A 40 2.86 -9.02 5.49
CA VAL A 40 2.67 -8.09 4.37
C VAL A 40 3.46 -8.58 3.16
N ALA A 41 2.77 -8.91 2.07
CA ALA A 41 3.42 -9.25 0.82
C ALA A 41 4.03 -8.02 0.16
N ILE A 42 5.28 -8.13 -0.26
CA ILE A 42 6.04 -7.08 -0.93
C ILE A 42 6.98 -7.67 -2.00
N VAL A 43 7.18 -6.96 -3.12
CA VAL A 43 8.22 -7.26 -4.10
C VAL A 43 9.16 -6.06 -4.24
N PRO A 44 10.35 -6.08 -3.62
CA PRO A 44 11.19 -4.89 -3.45
C PRO A 44 12.00 -4.56 -4.71
N ASN A 45 11.33 -4.21 -5.80
CA ASN A 45 11.95 -3.86 -7.08
C ASN A 45 11.29 -2.67 -7.81
N TYR A 46 10.46 -1.89 -7.10
CA TYR A 46 9.68 -0.78 -7.67
C TYR A 46 9.89 0.55 -6.90
N PRO A 47 11.12 1.11 -6.88
CA PRO A 47 11.36 2.40 -6.23
C PRO A 47 10.63 3.55 -6.95
N PRO A 48 10.13 4.54 -6.20
CA PRO A 48 10.32 4.81 -4.77
C PRO A 48 9.33 4.10 -3.83
N PHE A 49 8.45 3.22 -4.34
CA PHE A 49 7.44 2.54 -3.52
C PHE A 49 8.08 1.51 -2.59
N GLU A 50 8.79 0.55 -3.15
CA GLU A 50 9.48 -0.50 -2.41
C GLU A 50 10.74 -0.99 -3.13
N TYR A 51 11.83 -1.10 -2.40
CA TYR A 51 13.09 -1.60 -2.90
C TYR A 51 14.00 -2.05 -1.75
N LYS A 52 15.05 -2.79 -2.08
CA LYS A 52 16.17 -2.99 -1.15
C LYS A 52 17.20 -1.89 -1.35
N ASP A 53 17.52 -1.21 -0.26
CA ASP A 53 18.57 -0.20 -0.26
C ASP A 53 19.92 -0.88 -0.58
N PRO A 54 20.63 -0.47 -1.64
CA PRO A 54 21.83 -1.17 -2.09
C PRO A 54 23.00 -1.14 -1.08
N ALA A 55 23.01 -0.16 -0.15
CA ALA A 55 24.08 -0.03 0.85
C ALA A 55 23.82 -0.87 2.10
N THR A 56 22.55 -1.13 2.43
CA THR A 56 22.18 -1.75 3.71
C THR A 56 21.43 -3.07 3.55
N ASP A 57 21.01 -3.43 2.32
CA ASP A 57 20.13 -4.56 1.99
C ASP A 57 18.78 -4.57 2.75
N LYS A 58 18.40 -3.42 3.30
CA LYS A 58 17.14 -3.28 4.02
C LYS A 58 16.03 -2.82 3.09
N LEU A 59 14.80 -3.26 3.39
CA LEU A 59 13.61 -2.74 2.75
C LEU A 59 13.47 -1.24 3.01
N ALA A 60 13.17 -0.50 1.96
CA ALA A 60 12.96 0.94 1.97
C ALA A 60 11.91 1.32 0.93
N GLY A 61 11.33 2.49 1.06
CA GLY A 61 10.37 3.02 0.10
C GLY A 61 9.13 3.59 0.76
N PHE A 62 8.30 4.21 -0.06
CA PHE A 62 7.05 4.83 0.41
C PHE A 62 6.09 3.79 1.03
N ASP A 63 5.94 2.63 0.41
CA ASP A 63 5.05 1.56 0.90
C ASP A 63 5.55 1.00 2.24
N VAL A 64 6.87 0.90 2.42
CA VAL A 64 7.45 0.46 3.69
C VAL A 64 7.16 1.47 4.80
N ASP A 65 7.43 2.75 4.56
CA ASP A 65 7.17 3.81 5.52
C ASP A 65 5.67 3.97 5.83
N LEU A 66 4.81 3.89 4.80
CA LEU A 66 3.36 3.96 4.95
C LEU A 66 2.85 2.77 5.78
N GLY A 67 3.32 1.56 5.46
CA GLY A 67 2.97 0.35 6.19
C GLY A 67 3.28 0.45 7.67
N GLU A 68 4.50 0.87 8.02
CA GLU A 68 4.91 1.07 9.42
C GLU A 68 4.06 2.15 10.13
N ALA A 69 3.74 3.26 9.43
CA ALA A 69 2.88 4.30 9.97
C ALA A 69 1.44 3.80 10.21
N LEU A 70 0.87 3.02 9.28
CA LEU A 70 -0.44 2.39 9.43
C LEU A 70 -0.45 1.40 10.60
N ALA A 71 0.58 0.54 10.68
CA ALA A 71 0.72 -0.42 11.78
C ALA A 71 0.80 0.27 13.14
N ALA A 72 1.54 1.38 13.22
CA ALA A 72 1.61 2.19 14.45
C ALA A 72 0.23 2.72 14.88
N LYS A 73 -0.59 3.25 13.92
CA LYS A 73 -1.96 3.69 14.18
C LYS A 73 -2.88 2.56 14.65
N MET A 74 -2.70 1.35 14.10
CA MET A 74 -3.48 0.17 14.46
C MET A 74 -2.98 -0.57 15.72
N GLY A 75 -1.85 -0.14 16.31
CA GLY A 75 -1.20 -0.87 17.41
C GLY A 75 -0.67 -2.25 17.00
N ALA A 76 -0.34 -2.45 15.72
CA ALA A 76 0.17 -3.67 15.15
C ALA A 76 1.70 -3.64 14.94
N LYS A 77 2.26 -4.76 14.48
CA LYS A 77 3.62 -4.88 13.94
C LYS A 77 3.53 -5.47 12.54
N LEU A 78 4.50 -5.18 11.68
CA LEU A 78 4.58 -5.79 10.35
C LEU A 78 5.68 -6.86 10.33
N ASN A 79 5.40 -7.91 9.54
CA ASN A 79 6.37 -8.87 9.08
C ASN A 79 6.34 -8.86 7.55
N TRP A 80 7.37 -8.29 6.93
CA TRP A 80 7.46 -8.19 5.47
C TRP A 80 7.81 -9.55 4.86
N VAL A 81 6.99 -10.00 3.93
CA VAL A 81 7.14 -11.30 3.22
C VAL A 81 7.42 -11.01 1.75
N GLU A 82 8.68 -11.16 1.37
CA GLU A 82 9.06 -11.01 -0.04
C GLU A 82 8.42 -12.12 -0.87
N THR A 83 7.77 -11.75 -1.95
CA THR A 83 7.11 -12.69 -2.88
C THR A 83 7.12 -12.14 -4.30
N SER A 84 6.87 -12.98 -5.30
CA SER A 84 6.72 -12.49 -6.67
C SER A 84 5.37 -11.80 -6.87
N PHE A 85 5.31 -10.80 -7.75
CA PHE A 85 4.11 -10.00 -7.97
C PHE A 85 2.89 -10.85 -8.38
N ASP A 86 3.11 -11.89 -9.21
CA ASP A 86 2.07 -12.79 -9.66
C ASP A 86 1.52 -13.73 -8.56
N GLN A 87 2.27 -13.93 -7.48
CA GLN A 87 1.83 -14.77 -6.35
C GLN A 87 1.08 -13.99 -5.27
N MET A 88 1.16 -12.65 -5.26
CA MET A 88 0.58 -11.83 -4.19
C MET A 88 -0.92 -12.04 -4.03
N MET A 89 -1.67 -12.04 -5.15
CA MET A 89 -3.12 -12.23 -5.12
C MET A 89 -3.50 -13.57 -4.50
N SER A 90 -2.81 -14.65 -4.89
CA SER A 90 -3.07 -15.97 -4.31
C SER A 90 -2.61 -16.06 -2.85
N ALA A 91 -1.53 -15.37 -2.49
CA ALA A 91 -1.01 -15.36 -1.12
C ALA A 91 -2.01 -14.72 -0.13
N VAL A 92 -2.63 -13.59 -0.52
CA VAL A 92 -3.64 -12.95 0.32
C VAL A 92 -4.97 -13.70 0.29
N ALA A 93 -5.41 -14.22 -0.85
CA ALA A 93 -6.65 -14.98 -0.96
C ALA A 93 -6.61 -16.28 -0.13
N THR A 94 -5.44 -16.92 -0.02
CA THR A 94 -5.21 -18.13 0.80
C THR A 94 -4.74 -17.82 2.23
N GLN A 95 -4.71 -16.55 2.62
CA GLN A 95 -4.31 -16.08 3.95
C GLN A 95 -2.87 -16.48 4.37
N ARG A 96 -1.98 -16.72 3.40
CA ARG A 96 -0.54 -16.86 3.67
C ARG A 96 0.08 -15.52 4.09
N VAL A 97 -0.50 -14.43 3.64
CA VAL A 97 -0.25 -13.07 4.10
C VAL A 97 -1.57 -12.39 4.46
N ASP A 98 -1.52 -11.40 5.33
CA ASP A 98 -2.71 -10.64 5.75
C ASP A 98 -3.08 -9.56 4.75
N MET A 99 -2.08 -8.95 4.11
CA MET A 99 -2.28 -7.89 3.11
C MET A 99 -1.15 -7.83 2.09
N ILE A 100 -1.42 -7.14 0.98
CA ILE A 100 -0.45 -6.75 -0.04
C ILE A 100 -0.22 -5.25 0.11
N LEU A 101 1.04 -4.81 0.22
CA LEU A 101 1.43 -3.41 0.12
C LEU A 101 2.69 -3.35 -0.75
N SER A 102 2.51 -3.14 -2.05
CA SER A 102 3.55 -3.26 -3.06
C SER A 102 3.11 -2.64 -4.40
N GLY A 103 2.80 -1.36 -4.40
CA GLY A 103 2.47 -0.61 -5.61
C GLY A 103 1.35 -1.23 -6.47
N MET A 104 0.42 -1.99 -5.88
CA MET A 104 -0.56 -2.76 -6.65
C MET A 104 -1.74 -1.90 -7.07
N THR A 105 -1.92 -1.75 -8.39
CA THR A 105 -3.08 -1.04 -8.95
C THR A 105 -4.39 -1.73 -8.57
N ASP A 106 -5.36 -0.95 -8.10
CA ASP A 106 -6.73 -1.39 -7.89
C ASP A 106 -7.45 -1.55 -9.25
N LEU A 107 -7.61 -2.78 -9.69
CA LEU A 107 -8.29 -3.13 -10.94
C LEU A 107 -9.59 -3.86 -10.64
N PRO A 108 -10.67 -3.60 -11.41
CA PRO A 108 -11.93 -4.35 -11.28
C PRO A 108 -11.72 -5.87 -11.30
N THR A 109 -10.84 -6.37 -12.17
CA THR A 109 -10.53 -7.80 -12.31
C THR A 109 -9.82 -8.41 -11.09
N ARG A 110 -9.24 -7.59 -10.20
CA ARG A 110 -8.61 -8.02 -8.95
C ARG A 110 -9.59 -8.01 -7.78
N ARG A 111 -10.66 -7.21 -7.88
CA ARG A 111 -11.66 -7.04 -6.80
C ARG A 111 -12.53 -8.27 -6.54
N ASP A 112 -12.46 -9.28 -7.41
CA ASP A 112 -13.13 -10.57 -7.15
C ASP A 112 -12.49 -11.32 -5.97
N ALA A 113 -11.18 -11.21 -5.80
CA ALA A 113 -10.41 -11.90 -4.78
C ALA A 113 -10.02 -11.02 -3.59
N VAL A 114 -9.78 -9.71 -3.81
CA VAL A 114 -9.31 -8.77 -2.79
C VAL A 114 -10.18 -7.52 -2.73
N THR A 115 -10.16 -6.88 -1.57
CA THR A 115 -10.62 -5.51 -1.35
C THR A 115 -9.40 -4.61 -1.30
N PHE A 116 -9.41 -3.50 -2.02
CA PHE A 116 -8.34 -2.50 -1.98
C PHE A 116 -8.70 -1.35 -1.04
N VAL A 117 -7.72 -0.92 -0.25
CA VAL A 117 -7.75 0.36 0.45
C VAL A 117 -6.78 1.29 -0.29
N ASP A 118 -7.33 2.20 -1.08
CA ASP A 118 -6.57 3.04 -1.99
C ASP A 118 -5.86 4.16 -1.23
N TYR A 119 -4.56 4.26 -1.46
CA TYR A 119 -3.70 5.17 -0.72
C TYR A 119 -2.92 6.15 -1.59
N ILE A 120 -2.93 6.00 -2.91
CA ILE A 120 -2.24 6.91 -3.83
C ILE A 120 -2.87 6.81 -5.24
N GLU A 121 -2.83 7.93 -5.96
CA GLU A 121 -3.23 7.99 -7.37
C GLU A 121 -2.00 7.86 -8.27
N THR A 122 -2.03 6.97 -9.24
CA THR A 122 -0.93 6.66 -10.14
C THR A 122 -1.41 6.63 -11.59
N GLY A 123 -0.50 6.48 -12.55
CA GLY A 123 -0.91 6.35 -13.93
C GLY A 123 0.22 5.90 -14.85
N PRO A 124 -0.08 5.04 -15.83
CA PRO A 124 0.89 4.61 -16.81
C PRO A 124 1.37 5.79 -17.65
N GLN A 125 2.69 5.94 -17.75
CA GLN A 125 3.35 6.95 -18.55
C GLN A 125 4.43 6.32 -19.41
N PHE A 126 4.47 6.71 -20.68
CA PHE A 126 5.58 6.34 -21.57
C PHE A 126 6.81 7.19 -21.26
N TYR A 127 7.98 6.58 -21.38
CA TYR A 127 9.25 7.28 -21.27
C TYR A 127 10.29 6.69 -22.23
N VAL A 128 11.28 7.51 -22.56
CA VAL A 128 12.37 7.15 -23.48
C VAL A 128 13.71 7.58 -22.88
N LEU A 129 14.81 7.14 -23.48
CA LEU A 129 16.11 7.76 -23.17
C LEU A 129 16.05 9.25 -23.48
N LYS A 130 16.54 10.10 -22.58
CA LYS A 130 16.57 11.55 -22.75
C LYS A 130 17.28 11.98 -24.04
N ALA A 131 18.34 11.28 -24.43
CA ALA A 131 19.07 11.51 -25.67
C ALA A 131 18.20 11.31 -26.93
N ARG A 132 17.11 10.54 -26.83
CA ARG A 132 16.15 10.27 -27.92
C ARG A 132 14.84 11.04 -27.79
N ALA A 133 14.69 11.91 -26.80
CA ALA A 133 13.43 12.61 -26.55
C ALA A 133 12.89 13.37 -27.77
N GLY A 134 13.77 13.94 -28.61
CA GLY A 134 13.39 14.62 -29.85
C GLY A 134 12.66 13.74 -30.87
N GLU A 135 12.91 12.41 -30.86
CA GLU A 135 12.21 11.46 -31.75
C GLU A 135 10.76 11.20 -31.28
N PHE A 136 10.45 11.49 -30.02
CA PHE A 136 9.20 11.19 -29.33
C PHE A 136 8.55 12.43 -28.71
N ALA A 137 8.59 13.56 -29.42
CA ALA A 137 7.98 14.82 -28.94
C ALA A 137 6.48 14.70 -28.67
N GLN A 138 5.80 13.72 -29.28
CA GLN A 138 4.38 13.45 -29.08
C GLN A 138 4.17 11.94 -28.90
N MET A 139 3.16 11.56 -28.11
CA MET A 139 2.83 10.16 -27.87
C MET A 139 2.52 9.40 -29.14
N SER A 140 1.99 10.05 -30.18
CA SER A 140 1.71 9.41 -31.49
C SER A 140 2.97 8.95 -32.25
N ALA A 141 4.17 9.39 -31.84
CA ALA A 141 5.44 8.88 -32.36
C ALA A 141 5.76 7.46 -31.87
N LEU A 142 5.03 6.97 -30.87
CA LEU A 142 5.15 5.60 -30.35
C LEU A 142 4.46 4.57 -31.25
N CYS A 143 3.59 4.98 -32.17
CA CYS A 143 2.91 4.07 -33.10
C CYS A 143 3.92 3.29 -33.94
N GLY A 144 3.79 1.96 -33.96
CA GLY A 144 4.73 1.03 -34.62
C GLY A 144 6.05 0.80 -33.87
N LYS A 145 6.27 1.39 -32.72
CA LYS A 145 7.49 1.25 -31.92
C LYS A 145 7.38 0.10 -30.93
N ARG A 146 8.54 -0.42 -30.50
CA ARG A 146 8.65 -1.42 -29.46
C ARG A 146 8.62 -0.73 -28.11
N VAL A 147 7.61 -1.01 -27.30
CA VAL A 147 7.44 -0.43 -25.97
C VAL A 147 7.56 -1.52 -24.90
N GLY A 148 8.57 -1.41 -24.06
CA GLY A 148 8.80 -2.32 -22.93
C GLY A 148 7.76 -2.09 -21.84
N SER A 149 7.20 -3.18 -21.34
CA SER A 149 6.17 -3.17 -20.30
C SER A 149 6.34 -4.35 -19.36
N SER A 150 6.29 -4.11 -18.05
CA SER A 150 6.39 -5.16 -17.04
C SER A 150 5.26 -6.17 -17.18
N ARG A 151 5.60 -7.43 -17.39
CA ARG A 151 4.63 -8.53 -17.48
C ARG A 151 3.82 -8.60 -16.18
N ARG A 152 2.57 -9.09 -16.29
CA ARG A 152 1.68 -9.36 -15.14
C ARG A 152 1.24 -8.12 -14.35
N THR A 153 1.59 -6.92 -14.82
CA THR A 153 1.03 -5.65 -14.33
C THR A 153 -0.16 -5.24 -15.21
N SER A 154 -0.77 -4.08 -14.93
CA SER A 154 -1.79 -3.48 -15.79
C SER A 154 -1.21 -2.80 -17.05
N PHE A 155 0.09 -2.55 -17.06
CA PHE A 155 0.72 -1.73 -18.10
C PHE A 155 0.66 -2.31 -19.51
N PRO A 156 0.85 -3.63 -19.76
CA PRO A 156 0.71 -4.21 -21.09
C PRO A 156 -0.69 -3.96 -21.69
N ASP A 157 -1.76 -4.24 -20.92
CA ASP A 157 -3.13 -4.08 -21.36
C ASP A 157 -3.47 -2.60 -21.59
N ASN A 158 -3.08 -1.72 -20.68
CA ASN A 158 -3.25 -0.27 -20.82
C ASN A 158 -2.54 0.26 -22.06
N THR A 159 -1.32 -0.22 -22.36
CA THR A 159 -0.57 0.17 -23.56
C THR A 159 -1.25 -0.32 -24.83
N THR A 160 -1.77 -1.55 -24.82
CA THR A 160 -2.49 -2.13 -25.95
C THR A 160 -3.78 -1.36 -26.21
N ALA A 161 -4.55 -1.06 -25.17
CA ALA A 161 -5.77 -0.26 -25.29
C ALA A 161 -5.49 1.14 -25.81
N TRP A 162 -4.47 1.82 -25.27
CA TRP A 162 -4.05 3.13 -25.75
C TRP A 162 -3.65 3.08 -27.23
N SER A 163 -2.90 2.06 -27.65
CA SER A 163 -2.44 1.86 -29.03
C SER A 163 -3.63 1.64 -29.99
N ALA A 164 -4.64 0.86 -29.60
CA ALA A 164 -5.83 0.66 -30.38
C ALA A 164 -6.54 1.99 -30.68
N GLU A 165 -6.71 2.83 -29.66
CA GLU A 165 -7.40 4.12 -29.78
C GLU A 165 -6.59 5.17 -30.56
N ASN A 166 -5.28 5.28 -30.31
CA ASN A 166 -4.48 6.42 -30.75
C ASN A 166 -3.57 6.10 -31.96
N CYS A 167 -3.32 4.83 -32.24
CA CYS A 167 -2.55 4.42 -33.42
C CYS A 167 -3.45 3.76 -34.45
N VAL A 168 -4.11 2.65 -34.09
CA VAL A 168 -4.87 1.83 -35.05
C VAL A 168 -6.05 2.61 -35.64
N LYS A 169 -6.84 3.28 -34.82
CA LYS A 169 -7.96 4.13 -35.32
C LYS A 169 -7.48 5.31 -36.16
N ALA A 170 -6.21 5.75 -35.98
CA ALA A 170 -5.60 6.80 -36.79
C ALA A 170 -4.89 6.26 -38.05
N GLY A 171 -5.08 4.97 -38.40
CA GLY A 171 -4.45 4.34 -39.56
C GLY A 171 -2.94 4.12 -39.43
N LYS A 172 -2.39 4.17 -38.21
CA LYS A 172 -0.98 3.93 -37.92
C LYS A 172 -0.75 2.51 -37.41
N PRO A 173 0.47 1.98 -37.57
CA PRO A 173 0.82 0.67 -37.00
C PRO A 173 0.64 0.66 -35.48
N PRO A 174 0.15 -0.47 -34.89
CA PRO A 174 0.03 -0.59 -33.44
C PRO A 174 1.41 -0.56 -32.75
N ILE A 175 1.45 -0.19 -31.49
CA ILE A 175 2.61 -0.38 -30.63
C ILE A 175 2.90 -1.88 -30.50
N VAL A 176 4.17 -2.24 -30.59
CA VAL A 176 4.66 -3.60 -30.28
C VAL A 176 5.01 -3.66 -28.81
N VAL A 177 4.13 -4.24 -27.99
CA VAL A 177 4.36 -4.40 -26.56
C VAL A 177 5.37 -5.51 -26.31
N VAL A 178 6.50 -5.16 -25.70
CA VAL A 178 7.58 -6.09 -25.32
C VAL A 178 7.52 -6.35 -23.82
N GLY A 179 7.19 -7.59 -23.45
CA GLY A 179 7.12 -7.97 -22.02
C GLY A 179 8.52 -7.99 -21.38
N THR A 180 8.65 -7.32 -20.24
CA THR A 180 9.90 -7.25 -19.43
C THR A 180 9.71 -7.85 -18.05
N ASP A 181 10.81 -8.21 -17.38
CA ASP A 181 10.80 -8.71 -16.00
C ASP A 181 10.96 -7.55 -15.00
N GLY A 182 9.94 -6.68 -14.97
CA GLY A 182 9.91 -5.47 -14.14
C GLY A 182 10.53 -4.25 -14.81
N SER A 183 10.49 -3.13 -14.09
CA SER A 183 10.92 -1.82 -14.58
C SER A 183 12.44 -1.72 -14.79
N SER A 184 13.23 -2.43 -14.00
CA SER A 184 14.68 -2.44 -14.15
C SER A 184 15.14 -3.11 -15.44
N ASP A 185 14.50 -4.24 -15.81
CA ASP A 185 14.75 -4.90 -17.09
C ASP A 185 14.31 -4.01 -18.26
N ALA A 186 13.16 -3.35 -18.17
CA ALA A 186 12.72 -2.40 -19.19
C ALA A 186 13.75 -1.28 -19.42
N ARG A 187 14.28 -0.68 -18.35
CA ARG A 187 15.33 0.34 -18.46
C ARG A 187 16.63 -0.20 -19.07
N MET A 188 17.03 -1.42 -18.71
CA MET A 188 18.20 -2.07 -19.30
C MET A 188 18.01 -2.30 -20.81
N GLN A 189 16.86 -2.84 -21.23
CA GLN A 189 16.54 -3.07 -22.64
C GLN A 189 16.45 -1.75 -23.43
N LEU A 190 15.94 -0.68 -22.81
CA LEU A 190 15.92 0.66 -23.41
C LEU A 190 17.33 1.19 -23.65
N ARG A 191 18.25 1.07 -22.69
CA ARG A 191 19.67 1.46 -22.87
C ARG A 191 20.39 0.63 -23.92
N GLN A 192 19.98 -0.61 -24.13
CA GLN A 192 20.52 -1.51 -25.15
C GLN A 192 19.86 -1.36 -26.53
N ASN A 193 18.93 -0.40 -26.70
CA ASN A 193 18.13 -0.19 -27.92
C ASN A 193 17.33 -1.44 -28.37
N ARG A 194 17.02 -2.35 -27.46
CA ARG A 194 16.14 -3.49 -27.72
C ARG A 194 14.69 -3.10 -27.77
N ILE A 195 14.32 -2.01 -27.08
CA ILE A 195 13.04 -1.34 -27.13
C ILE A 195 13.25 0.15 -27.41
N ASP A 196 12.23 0.81 -27.93
CA ASP A 196 12.29 2.22 -28.33
C ASP A 196 11.79 3.16 -27.22
N ALA A 197 10.84 2.68 -26.45
CA ALA A 197 10.27 3.34 -25.27
C ALA A 197 9.94 2.31 -24.20
N ALA A 198 9.60 2.74 -23.02
CA ALA A 198 9.04 1.89 -21.97
C ALA A 198 7.85 2.57 -21.30
N VAL A 199 7.05 1.81 -20.56
CA VAL A 199 5.90 2.29 -19.78
C VAL A 199 6.02 1.80 -18.33
N GLN A 200 5.73 2.70 -17.40
CA GLN A 200 5.59 2.42 -15.96
C GLN A 200 4.73 3.51 -15.32
N GLY A 201 4.50 3.45 -14.02
CA GLY A 201 3.88 4.54 -13.30
C GLY A 201 4.69 5.83 -13.42
N GLY A 202 4.05 6.91 -13.87
CA GLY A 202 4.71 8.19 -14.10
C GLY A 202 5.32 8.80 -12.83
N GLU A 203 4.74 8.50 -11.69
CA GLU A 203 5.18 8.90 -10.36
C GLU A 203 6.57 8.34 -9.98
N THR A 204 7.01 7.26 -10.61
CA THR A 204 8.32 6.66 -10.35
C THR A 204 9.47 7.34 -11.09
N LEU A 205 9.18 8.05 -12.18
CA LEU A 205 10.19 8.57 -13.10
C LEU A 205 11.12 9.63 -12.49
N PRO A 206 10.63 10.59 -11.65
CA PRO A 206 11.51 11.54 -10.98
C PRO A 206 12.57 10.87 -10.10
N TYR A 207 12.16 9.85 -9.34
CA TYR A 207 13.07 9.10 -8.47
C TYR A 207 14.11 8.31 -9.30
N GLN A 208 13.69 7.64 -10.37
CA GLN A 208 14.61 6.94 -11.28
C GLN A 208 15.63 7.90 -11.87
N ASN A 209 15.20 9.07 -12.30
CA ASN A 209 16.08 10.10 -12.84
C ASN A 209 17.09 10.63 -11.80
N SER A 210 16.72 10.70 -10.53
CA SER A 210 17.66 11.11 -9.48
C SER A 210 18.79 10.08 -9.27
N LEU A 211 18.51 8.80 -9.50
CA LEU A 211 19.49 7.72 -9.38
C LEU A 211 20.35 7.53 -10.66
N GLU A 212 19.75 7.77 -11.82
CA GLU A 212 20.35 7.46 -13.13
C GLU A 212 20.70 8.71 -13.94
N GLN A 213 21.22 9.77 -13.27
CA GLN A 213 21.76 10.99 -13.89
C GLN A 213 20.78 11.68 -14.85
N ASN A 214 19.48 11.63 -14.56
CA ASN A 214 18.43 12.21 -15.40
C ASN A 214 18.42 11.62 -16.84
N ALA A 215 18.56 10.30 -16.92
CA ALA A 215 18.72 9.57 -18.19
C ALA A 215 17.42 9.43 -19.00
N TYR A 216 16.25 9.68 -18.40
CA TYR A 216 14.95 9.42 -19.01
C TYR A 216 14.13 10.68 -19.18
N ALA A 217 13.35 10.73 -20.25
CA ALA A 217 12.37 11.77 -20.51
C ALA A 217 10.96 11.16 -20.62
N PRO A 218 9.93 11.73 -19.99
CA PRO A 218 8.55 11.33 -20.20
C PRO A 218 8.12 11.67 -21.64
N VAL A 219 7.21 10.84 -22.19
CA VAL A 219 6.54 11.11 -23.46
C VAL A 219 5.08 11.42 -23.15
N GLY A 220 4.71 12.67 -23.29
CA GLY A 220 3.39 13.16 -22.91
C GLY A 220 3.15 13.20 -21.39
N LYS A 221 1.89 13.11 -21.00
CA LYS A 221 1.42 12.94 -19.61
C LYS A 221 1.04 11.48 -19.35
N PRO A 222 0.83 11.08 -18.10
CA PRO A 222 0.14 9.82 -17.82
C PRO A 222 -1.17 9.75 -18.62
N PHE A 223 -1.41 8.63 -19.29
CA PHE A 223 -2.53 8.52 -20.22
C PHE A 223 -3.77 7.83 -19.62
N LEU A 224 -3.68 7.50 -18.34
CA LEU A 224 -4.76 6.95 -17.53
C LEU A 224 -4.49 7.32 -16.08
N SER A 225 -5.54 7.60 -15.31
CA SER A 225 -5.46 7.72 -13.86
C SER A 225 -6.04 6.47 -13.21
N GLN A 226 -5.32 5.93 -12.23
CA GLN A 226 -5.67 4.69 -11.51
C GLN A 226 -5.30 4.83 -10.04
N TYR A 227 -6.11 4.22 -9.17
CA TYR A 227 -5.72 4.09 -7.77
C TYR A 227 -4.75 2.91 -7.58
N THR A 228 -3.85 3.08 -6.64
CA THR A 228 -3.00 2.03 -6.10
C THR A 228 -3.39 1.82 -4.65
N GLY A 229 -3.61 0.57 -4.26
CA GLY A 229 -4.23 0.24 -2.99
C GLY A 229 -3.57 -0.91 -2.25
N ILE A 230 -3.83 -0.96 -0.94
CA ILE A 230 -3.47 -2.08 -0.07
C ILE A 230 -4.48 -3.20 -0.33
N GLY A 231 -4.03 -4.34 -0.85
CA GLY A 231 -4.89 -5.49 -1.10
C GLY A 231 -5.10 -6.33 0.16
N VAL A 232 -6.35 -6.57 0.53
CA VAL A 232 -6.76 -7.39 1.69
C VAL A 232 -7.72 -8.46 1.22
N ALA A 233 -7.66 -9.68 1.77
CA ALA A 233 -8.64 -10.72 1.44
C ALA A 233 -10.07 -10.20 1.58
N LYS A 234 -10.92 -10.42 0.58
CA LYS A 234 -12.30 -9.89 0.53
C LYS A 234 -13.13 -10.25 1.76
N SER A 235 -12.84 -11.40 2.37
CA SER A 235 -13.47 -11.85 3.61
C SER A 235 -12.99 -11.13 4.87
N ASN A 236 -11.84 -10.44 4.83
CA ASN A 236 -11.25 -9.78 6.00
C ASN A 236 -11.66 -8.29 6.07
N THR A 237 -12.96 -8.04 6.18
CA THR A 237 -13.53 -6.69 6.25
C THR A 237 -13.05 -5.90 7.48
N ALA A 238 -12.72 -6.59 8.57
CA ALA A 238 -12.20 -5.95 9.77
C ALA A 238 -10.83 -5.29 9.51
N LEU A 239 -9.93 -5.96 8.77
CA LEU A 239 -8.61 -5.41 8.44
C LEU A 239 -8.74 -4.25 7.44
N SER A 240 -9.56 -4.37 6.39
CA SER A 240 -9.76 -3.27 5.43
C SER A 240 -10.33 -2.04 6.10
N SER A 241 -11.31 -2.18 7.00
CA SER A 241 -11.86 -1.06 7.78
C SER A 241 -10.82 -0.43 8.71
N ALA A 242 -9.99 -1.24 9.38
CA ALA A 242 -8.92 -0.74 10.25
C ALA A 242 -7.86 0.03 9.46
N LEU A 243 -7.46 -0.46 8.30
CA LEU A 243 -6.51 0.21 7.40
C LEU A 243 -7.08 1.53 6.87
N THR A 244 -8.36 1.56 6.46
CA THR A 244 -9.06 2.76 6.02
C THR A 244 -9.04 3.82 7.13
N ALA A 245 -9.45 3.46 8.34
CA ALA A 245 -9.44 4.37 9.48
C ALA A 245 -8.03 4.87 9.85
N ALA A 246 -7.03 3.99 9.77
CA ALA A 246 -5.63 4.36 10.03
C ALA A 246 -5.08 5.32 8.97
N LEU A 247 -5.39 5.10 7.68
CA LEU A 247 -5.00 5.99 6.60
C LEU A 247 -5.66 7.36 6.72
N ASP A 248 -6.96 7.42 7.02
CA ASP A 248 -7.67 8.68 7.26
C ASP A 248 -7.06 9.47 8.43
N GLN A 249 -6.64 8.78 9.51
CA GLN A 249 -5.91 9.43 10.62
C GLN A 249 -4.57 10.00 10.17
N LEU A 250 -3.78 9.27 9.35
CA LEU A 250 -2.51 9.77 8.81
C LEU A 250 -2.71 10.95 7.85
N ILE A 251 -3.82 10.97 7.10
CA ILE A 251 -4.19 12.10 6.24
C ILE A 251 -4.55 13.30 7.11
N ALA A 252 -5.40 13.10 8.11
CA ALA A 252 -5.90 14.17 8.98
C ALA A 252 -4.79 14.83 9.82
N ASP A 253 -3.82 14.06 10.34
CA ASP A 253 -2.72 14.60 11.15
C ASP A 253 -1.52 15.08 10.31
N GLY A 254 -1.59 14.96 8.99
CA GLY A 254 -0.56 15.40 8.05
C GLY A 254 0.64 14.47 7.91
N SER A 255 0.68 13.32 8.60
CA SER A 255 1.77 12.34 8.52
C SER A 255 1.86 11.74 7.12
N TYR A 256 0.71 11.41 6.50
CA TYR A 256 0.65 10.93 5.12
C TYR A 256 1.29 11.91 4.13
N ARG A 257 1.00 13.20 4.24
CA ARG A 257 1.60 14.23 3.38
C ARG A 257 3.11 14.34 3.56
N LYS A 258 3.61 14.17 4.78
CA LYS A 258 5.06 14.14 5.06
C LYS A 258 5.74 12.93 4.43
N LEU A 259 5.08 11.76 4.45
CA LEU A 259 5.60 10.56 3.78
C LEU A 259 5.65 10.75 2.26
N LEU A 260 4.60 11.27 1.65
CA LEU A 260 4.61 11.61 0.22
C LEU A 260 5.74 12.58 -0.12
N ALA A 261 5.95 13.64 0.69
CA ALA A 261 7.01 14.62 0.49
C ALA A 261 8.41 13.99 0.58
N LYS A 262 8.63 13.08 1.52
CA LYS A 262 9.89 12.33 1.67
C LYS A 262 10.27 11.60 0.38
N TRP A 263 9.28 11.08 -0.35
CA TRP A 263 9.47 10.24 -1.52
C TRP A 263 9.20 10.94 -2.87
N GLY A 264 8.88 12.26 -2.84
CA GLY A 264 8.61 13.03 -4.05
C GLY A 264 7.28 12.70 -4.72
N LEU A 265 6.29 12.24 -3.94
CA LEU A 265 4.99 11.74 -4.42
C LEU A 265 3.81 12.68 -4.09
N GLN A 266 4.07 13.96 -3.76
CA GLN A 266 3.05 14.88 -3.23
C GLN A 266 1.87 15.09 -4.18
N GLU A 267 2.12 15.11 -5.49
CA GLU A 267 1.12 15.34 -6.53
C GLU A 267 0.17 14.14 -6.73
N HIS A 268 0.49 13.01 -6.09
CA HIS A 268 -0.25 11.76 -6.21
C HIS A 268 -1.14 11.48 -5.00
N ALA A 269 -1.29 12.45 -4.10
CA ALA A 269 -2.03 12.31 -2.86
C ALA A 269 -3.52 12.04 -3.08
N VAL A 270 -4.07 11.08 -2.35
CA VAL A 270 -5.53 10.95 -2.20
C VAL A 270 -6.03 11.88 -1.09
N ALA A 271 -7.25 12.41 -1.25
CA ALA A 271 -7.85 13.30 -0.26
C ALA A 271 -8.40 12.57 0.98
N LYS A 272 -8.72 11.28 0.82
CA LYS A 272 -9.23 10.37 1.85
C LYS A 272 -8.93 8.93 1.46
N ALA A 273 -8.95 8.03 2.43
CA ALA A 273 -8.92 6.60 2.14
C ALA A 273 -10.20 6.16 1.41
N MET A 274 -10.07 5.28 0.43
CA MET A 274 -11.19 4.74 -0.32
C MET A 274 -11.10 3.22 -0.36
N ILE A 275 -12.27 2.57 -0.35
CA ILE A 275 -12.35 1.12 -0.59
C ILE A 275 -12.82 0.91 -2.02
N ASN A 276 -11.98 0.24 -2.84
CA ASN A 276 -12.27 -0.04 -4.25
C ASN A 276 -12.73 1.23 -4.99
N GLY A 277 -11.93 2.29 -4.91
CA GLY A 277 -12.25 3.59 -5.50
C GLY A 277 -12.47 3.52 -7.02
N THR A 278 -13.29 4.42 -7.53
CA THR A 278 -13.53 4.59 -8.97
C THR A 278 -13.30 6.04 -9.35
N HIS A 279 -12.70 6.26 -10.52
CA HIS A 279 -12.55 7.59 -11.14
C HIS A 279 -13.82 7.98 -11.88
#